data_9d8d817ab7d07df7af67e5b5ddffaaa0
#
_entry.id   9d8d817ab7d07df7af67e5b5ddffaaa0
#
_cell.length_a   1.000
_cell.length_b   1.000
_cell.length_c   1.000
_cell.angle_alpha   90.00
_cell.angle_beta   90.00
_cell.angle_gamma   90.00
#
_symmetry.space_group_name_H-M   'P 1'
#
loop_
_entity.id
_entity.type
_entity.pdbx_description
1 polymer ?
#
loop_
_entity_poly.entity_id
_entity_poly.type
_entity_poly.pdbx_seq_one_letter_code
_entity_poly.pdbx_strand_id
1 'polypeptide(L)'
;FYEGFDKVKTGDEMSSEDFINRFATEAKSQDLRLNRYYMDYGSDPVSIQAALEDEATDAINRALEILQNRVDEFGVSEPTIQKQGNRRVIVELAGIQDPDRARSLLQSTALLEFALLKDGAVTQNLLTRVDRILKGSDDLEDLLETKEDSTDEQQAPIEKETRMADEEEVSLTELFGTTEEDTTAEDTTEVLVDKDLFEERPFSSLLRQIGNDLGVPEQNMRAVNKIMEMSDIQDILKGGEGRLSMSKEKDTWTLPEGDSESFYRMYHLEAEAGLTGGVIEEALATLYNGQPIVTLGMNSEGAKTWSRLTGANVGRRLAILLDGNVHMAPVIRTKISDGQTQVEGFANMNEAKDIAIVLRAGALPAPVEIIEERTVGPFPS
;
A
#
# COMPACT_ATOMS: atom_id res chain seq x y z
N PHE A 1 -16.36 -2.44 15.25
CA PHE A 1 -15.21 -3.21 15.74
C PHE A 1 -13.90 -2.47 15.43
N TYR A 2 -13.64 -2.13 14.17
CA TYR A 2 -12.43 -1.41 13.76
C TYR A 2 -12.34 -0.01 14.40
N GLU A 3 -13.42 0.74 14.49
CA GLU A 3 -13.46 2.03 15.21
C GLU A 3 -13.05 1.91 16.68
N GLY A 4 -13.48 0.84 17.36
CA GLY A 4 -13.07 0.57 18.74
C GLY A 4 -11.59 0.26 18.86
N PHE A 5 -11.02 -0.44 17.87
CA PHE A 5 -9.61 -0.76 17.80
C PHE A 5 -8.75 0.51 17.59
N ASP A 6 -9.15 1.37 16.66
CA ASP A 6 -8.44 2.62 16.37
C ASP A 6 -8.43 3.59 17.54
N LYS A 7 -9.53 3.69 18.31
CA LYS A 7 -9.60 4.50 19.53
C LYS A 7 -8.62 4.06 20.63
N VAL A 8 -8.23 2.79 20.65
CA VAL A 8 -7.28 2.23 21.62
C VAL A 8 -5.83 2.36 21.17
N LYS A 9 -5.58 2.57 19.87
CA LYS A 9 -4.26 2.60 19.24
C LYS A 9 -3.37 3.80 19.70
N THR A 10 -3.94 4.81 20.35
CA THR A 10 -3.23 6.01 20.76
C THR A 10 -2.54 5.84 22.13
N GLY A 11 -1.24 5.50 22.13
CA GLY A 11 -0.40 5.52 23.36
C GLY A 11 0.90 4.74 23.20
N ASP A 12 2.00 5.44 22.98
CA ASP A 12 3.34 4.88 22.69
C ASP A 12 3.98 4.05 23.82
N GLU A 13 3.48 4.11 25.04
CA GLU A 13 4.10 3.46 26.21
C GLU A 13 3.30 2.29 26.80
N MET A 14 2.22 1.89 26.15
CA MET A 14 1.32 0.88 26.70
C MET A 14 1.85 -0.54 26.51
N SER A 15 1.81 -1.37 27.56
CA SER A 15 2.13 -2.79 27.43
C SER A 15 1.09 -3.50 26.55
N SER A 16 1.43 -4.68 26.00
CA SER A 16 0.46 -5.49 25.23
C SER A 16 -0.74 -5.89 26.06
N GLU A 17 -0.51 -6.19 27.35
CA GLU A 17 -1.56 -6.49 28.33
C GLU A 17 -2.49 -5.29 28.54
N ASP A 18 -1.96 -4.08 28.75
CA ASP A 18 -2.77 -2.87 28.91
C ASP A 18 -3.55 -2.53 27.64
N PHE A 19 -2.96 -2.73 26.46
CA PHE A 19 -3.64 -2.54 25.18
C PHE A 19 -4.82 -3.49 25.03
N ILE A 20 -4.61 -4.78 25.28
CA ILE A 20 -5.67 -5.81 25.14
C ILE A 20 -6.76 -5.61 26.17
N ASN A 21 -6.43 -5.20 27.41
CA ASN A 21 -7.38 -4.84 28.44
C ASN A 21 -8.25 -3.63 28.04
N ARG A 22 -7.66 -2.60 27.46
CA ARG A 22 -8.39 -1.43 26.95
C ARG A 22 -9.25 -1.80 25.75
N PHE A 23 -8.73 -2.59 24.83
CA PHE A 23 -9.47 -3.10 23.68
C PHE A 23 -10.69 -3.90 24.13
N ALA A 24 -10.54 -4.83 25.07
CA ALA A 24 -11.65 -5.61 25.62
C ALA A 24 -12.69 -4.72 26.33
N THR A 25 -12.24 -3.68 27.03
CA THR A 25 -13.12 -2.71 27.70
C THR A 25 -13.88 -1.87 26.67
N GLU A 26 -13.22 -1.40 25.63
CA GLU A 26 -13.85 -0.62 24.56
C GLU A 26 -14.85 -1.47 23.77
N ALA A 27 -14.48 -2.70 23.40
CA ALA A 27 -15.39 -3.64 22.75
C ALA A 27 -16.65 -3.86 23.58
N LYS A 28 -16.51 -4.00 24.90
CA LYS A 28 -17.65 -4.15 25.82
C LYS A 28 -18.50 -2.88 25.89
N SER A 29 -17.90 -1.70 25.85
CA SER A 29 -18.61 -0.41 25.87
C SER A 29 -19.48 -0.22 24.62
N GLN A 30 -19.07 -0.81 23.49
CA GLN A 30 -19.78 -0.79 22.21
C GLN A 30 -20.73 -1.99 22.01
N ASP A 31 -20.98 -2.81 23.06
CA ASP A 31 -21.76 -4.06 22.99
C ASP A 31 -21.24 -5.08 21.95
N LEU A 32 -19.94 -5.02 21.64
CA LEU A 32 -19.30 -5.97 20.74
C LEU A 32 -18.91 -7.24 21.49
N ARG A 33 -19.38 -8.37 20.98
CA ARG A 33 -19.06 -9.69 21.57
C ARG A 33 -17.79 -10.24 20.92
N LEU A 34 -16.67 -10.20 21.63
CA LEU A 34 -15.36 -10.68 21.13
C LEU A 34 -15.42 -12.12 20.62
N ASN A 35 -16.20 -13.00 21.24
CA ASN A 35 -16.35 -14.39 20.80
C ASN A 35 -16.98 -14.54 19.41
N ARG A 36 -17.60 -13.52 18.85
CA ARG A 36 -18.10 -13.53 17.47
C ARG A 36 -16.99 -13.36 16.44
N TYR A 37 -15.93 -12.66 16.82
CA TYR A 37 -14.79 -12.33 15.94
C TYR A 37 -13.61 -13.25 16.18
N TYR A 38 -13.49 -13.83 17.36
CA TYR A 38 -12.38 -14.65 17.82
C TYR A 38 -12.85 -16.02 18.28
N MET A 39 -13.70 -16.68 17.50
CA MET A 39 -14.30 -17.99 17.85
C MET A 39 -13.25 -19.08 18.08
N ASP A 40 -12.12 -19.02 17.37
CA ASP A 40 -11.06 -20.00 17.45
C ASP A 40 -10.31 -19.97 18.80
N TYR A 41 -10.39 -18.86 19.53
CA TYR A 41 -9.77 -18.67 20.85
C TYR A 41 -10.72 -18.98 22.02
N GLY A 42 -11.95 -19.39 21.73
CA GLY A 42 -12.92 -19.80 22.74
C GLY A 42 -14.17 -18.91 22.82
N SER A 43 -15.04 -19.21 23.77
CA SER A 43 -16.32 -18.49 23.96
C SER A 43 -16.31 -17.51 25.13
N ASP A 44 -15.32 -17.61 26.00
CA ASP A 44 -15.17 -16.80 27.20
C ASP A 44 -14.25 -15.60 26.93
N PRO A 45 -14.66 -14.36 27.28
CA PRO A 45 -13.85 -13.16 27.05
C PRO A 45 -12.46 -13.20 27.69
N VAL A 46 -12.31 -13.85 28.85
CA VAL A 46 -11.03 -13.95 29.55
C VAL A 46 -10.07 -14.88 28.79
N SER A 47 -10.58 -16.01 28.31
CA SER A 47 -9.80 -16.93 27.48
C SER A 47 -9.36 -16.31 26.16
N ILE A 48 -10.23 -15.51 25.52
CA ILE A 48 -9.92 -14.78 24.30
C ILE A 48 -8.83 -13.73 24.57
N GLN A 49 -8.95 -13.01 25.68
CA GLN A 49 -7.96 -11.99 26.07
C GLN A 49 -6.58 -12.63 26.31
N ALA A 50 -6.51 -13.71 27.08
CA ALA A 50 -5.25 -14.44 27.32
C ALA A 50 -4.63 -14.96 26.01
N ALA A 51 -5.46 -15.51 25.11
CA ALA A 51 -4.98 -15.99 23.81
C ALA A 51 -4.45 -14.85 22.91
N LEU A 52 -5.07 -13.67 22.95
CA LEU A 52 -4.57 -12.49 22.22
C LEU A 52 -3.24 -11.97 22.81
N GLU A 53 -3.04 -12.07 24.12
CA GLU A 53 -1.76 -11.72 24.77
C GLU A 53 -0.64 -12.69 24.37
N ASP A 54 -0.94 -13.99 24.35
CA ASP A 54 -0.01 -15.01 23.87
C ASP A 54 0.34 -14.79 22.39
N GLU A 55 -0.66 -14.58 21.54
CA GLU A 55 -0.46 -14.32 20.10
C GLU A 55 0.37 -13.06 19.85
N ALA A 56 0.13 -11.97 20.61
CA ALA A 56 0.92 -10.76 20.52
C ALA A 56 2.39 -10.99 20.91
N THR A 57 2.61 -11.82 21.93
CA THR A 57 3.96 -12.17 22.38
C THR A 57 4.68 -13.03 21.32
N ASP A 58 3.98 -13.99 20.75
CA ASP A 58 4.49 -14.86 19.69
C ASP A 58 4.77 -14.08 18.41
N ALA A 59 3.92 -13.12 18.06
CA ALA A 59 4.14 -12.24 16.92
C ALA A 59 5.46 -11.46 17.05
N ILE A 60 5.76 -10.91 18.23
CA ILE A 60 7.03 -10.21 18.47
C ILE A 60 8.23 -11.15 18.39
N ASN A 61 8.11 -12.37 18.91
CA ASN A 61 9.20 -13.35 18.83
C ASN A 61 9.45 -13.77 17.38
N ARG A 62 8.40 -14.02 16.60
CA ARG A 62 8.50 -14.29 15.15
C ARG A 62 9.09 -13.10 14.39
N ALA A 63 8.67 -11.87 14.72
CA ALA A 63 9.25 -10.67 14.12
C ALA A 63 10.75 -10.53 14.40
N LEU A 64 11.18 -10.82 15.63
CA LEU A 64 12.59 -10.82 16.02
C LEU A 64 13.41 -11.82 15.17
N GLU A 65 12.93 -13.06 15.03
CA GLU A 65 13.57 -14.08 14.21
C GLU A 65 13.67 -13.68 12.74
N ILE A 66 12.60 -13.12 12.18
CA ILE A 66 12.58 -12.64 10.80
C ILE A 66 13.56 -11.49 10.61
N LEU A 67 13.57 -10.51 11.53
CA LEU A 67 14.51 -9.39 11.47
C LEU A 67 15.97 -9.87 11.58
N GLN A 68 16.25 -10.86 12.43
CA GLN A 68 17.56 -11.50 12.53
C GLN A 68 17.98 -12.13 11.19
N ASN A 69 17.10 -12.95 10.60
CA ASN A 69 17.37 -13.58 9.30
C ASN A 69 17.63 -12.56 8.19
N ARG A 70 16.87 -11.46 8.16
CA ARG A 70 17.06 -10.38 7.18
C ARG A 70 18.41 -9.69 7.33
N VAL A 71 18.81 -9.40 8.56
CA VAL A 71 20.09 -8.74 8.85
C VAL A 71 21.27 -9.66 8.56
N ASP A 72 21.17 -10.94 8.90
CA ASP A 72 22.20 -11.95 8.62
C ASP A 72 22.41 -12.10 7.10
N GLU A 73 21.34 -12.18 6.33
CA GLU A 73 21.41 -12.29 4.88
C GLU A 73 21.85 -10.98 4.18
N PHE A 74 21.58 -9.83 4.81
CA PHE A 74 22.06 -8.55 4.34
C PHE A 74 23.59 -8.42 4.46
N GLY A 75 24.20 -9.24 5.32
CA GLY A 75 25.65 -9.38 5.42
C GLY A 75 26.31 -8.34 6.32
N VAL A 76 25.61 -7.86 7.33
CA VAL A 76 26.17 -6.98 8.37
C VAL A 76 27.07 -7.79 9.31
N SER A 77 28.24 -7.25 9.63
CA SER A 77 29.15 -7.88 10.59
C SER A 77 28.68 -7.62 12.02
N GLU A 78 28.50 -8.68 12.80
CA GLU A 78 28.20 -8.62 14.24
C GLU A 78 26.98 -7.73 14.59
N PRO A 79 25.79 -7.99 14.00
CA PRO A 79 24.61 -7.21 14.35
C PRO A 79 24.16 -7.53 15.78
N THR A 80 23.64 -6.53 16.50
CA THR A 80 22.97 -6.76 17.77
C THR A 80 21.48 -6.55 17.60
N ILE A 81 20.68 -7.59 17.80
CA ILE A 81 19.22 -7.51 17.73
C ILE A 81 18.66 -8.03 19.05
N GLN A 82 17.95 -7.16 19.77
CA GLN A 82 17.48 -7.45 21.12
C GLN A 82 16.05 -6.95 21.32
N LYS A 83 15.24 -7.80 21.96
CA LYS A 83 13.91 -7.39 22.42
C LYS A 83 14.04 -6.45 23.61
N GLN A 84 13.38 -5.29 23.53
CA GLN A 84 13.27 -4.33 24.61
C GLN A 84 11.81 -4.23 25.09
N GLY A 85 11.53 -4.77 26.27
CA GLY A 85 10.15 -4.87 26.76
C GLY A 85 9.30 -5.80 25.89
N ASN A 86 8.00 -5.50 25.78
CA ASN A 86 7.04 -6.38 25.11
C ASN A 86 6.70 -5.96 23.65
N ARG A 87 7.16 -4.78 23.19
CA ARG A 87 6.73 -4.21 21.90
C ARG A 87 7.86 -3.59 21.09
N ARG A 88 9.06 -3.50 21.61
CA ARG A 88 10.20 -2.86 20.94
C ARG A 88 11.31 -3.85 20.64
N VAL A 89 11.99 -3.64 19.53
CA VAL A 89 13.22 -4.34 19.16
C VAL A 89 14.29 -3.30 18.91
N ILE A 90 15.45 -3.46 19.55
CA ILE A 90 16.64 -2.69 19.26
C ILE A 90 17.45 -3.45 18.21
N VAL A 91 17.82 -2.75 17.15
CA VAL A 91 18.66 -3.27 16.07
C VAL A 91 19.87 -2.37 15.93
N GLU A 92 21.06 -2.90 16.20
CA GLU A 92 22.33 -2.20 16.04
C GLU A 92 23.11 -2.83 14.89
N LEU A 93 23.43 -2.02 13.90
CA LEU A 93 24.08 -2.47 12.67
C LEU A 93 25.41 -1.72 12.51
N ALA A 94 26.53 -2.44 12.65
CA ALA A 94 27.85 -1.85 12.52
C ALA A 94 28.29 -1.79 11.05
N GLY A 95 28.90 -0.66 10.65
CA GLY A 95 29.54 -0.53 9.33
C GLY A 95 28.61 -0.45 8.13
N ILE A 96 27.33 -0.08 8.34
CA ILE A 96 26.37 0.11 7.26
C ILE A 96 26.80 1.26 6.36
N GLN A 97 26.88 1.00 5.06
CA GLN A 97 27.22 2.00 4.04
C GLN A 97 25.97 2.72 3.51
N ASP A 98 24.83 2.05 3.54
CA ASP A 98 23.54 2.54 3.04
C ASP A 98 22.46 2.35 4.12
N PRO A 99 22.23 3.33 5.00
CA PRO A 99 21.22 3.28 6.04
C PRO A 99 19.78 3.18 5.48
N ASP A 100 19.50 3.85 4.38
CA ASP A 100 18.15 3.87 3.78
C ASP A 100 17.75 2.49 3.27
N ARG A 101 18.69 1.79 2.65
CA ARG A 101 18.51 0.42 2.20
C ARG A 101 18.28 -0.54 3.39
N ALA A 102 19.05 -0.39 4.48
CA ALA A 102 18.84 -1.18 5.69
C ALA A 102 17.46 -0.92 6.31
N ARG A 103 17.04 0.35 6.36
CA ARG A 103 15.72 0.76 6.86
C ARG A 103 14.60 0.11 6.03
N SER A 104 14.65 0.23 4.71
CA SER A 104 13.67 -0.37 3.80
C SER A 104 13.55 -1.89 3.99
N LEU A 105 14.68 -2.58 4.15
CA LEU A 105 14.73 -4.02 4.38
C LEU A 105 14.09 -4.44 5.71
N LEU A 106 14.30 -3.65 6.77
CA LEU A 106 13.73 -3.93 8.08
C LEU A 106 12.22 -3.61 8.15
N GLN A 107 11.78 -2.55 7.50
CA GLN A 107 10.38 -2.11 7.54
C GLN A 107 9.47 -2.87 6.56
N SER A 108 10.00 -3.44 5.47
CA SER A 108 9.21 -4.21 4.52
C SER A 108 8.44 -5.34 5.22
N THR A 109 7.13 -5.39 5.03
CA THR A 109 6.32 -6.47 5.62
C THR A 109 6.52 -7.79 4.89
N ALA A 110 7.05 -7.78 3.66
CA ALA A 110 7.20 -8.95 2.79
C ALA A 110 5.88 -9.65 2.47
N LEU A 111 4.79 -8.92 2.50
CA LEU A 111 3.49 -9.49 2.17
C LEU A 111 3.39 -9.68 0.65
N LEU A 112 3.80 -10.86 0.20
CA LEU A 112 3.66 -11.28 -1.19
C LEU A 112 2.26 -11.86 -1.42
N GLU A 113 1.57 -11.38 -2.44
CA GLU A 113 0.25 -11.84 -2.83
C GLU A 113 0.16 -12.05 -4.34
N PHE A 114 -0.61 -13.05 -4.73
CA PHE A 114 -0.97 -13.34 -6.11
C PHE A 114 -2.47 -13.19 -6.26
N ALA A 115 -2.94 -12.15 -6.93
CA ALA A 115 -4.35 -11.83 -7.07
C ALA A 115 -4.76 -11.70 -8.53
N LEU A 116 -5.92 -12.28 -8.88
CA LEU A 116 -6.46 -12.16 -10.23
C LEU A 116 -7.03 -10.76 -10.47
N LEU A 117 -6.85 -10.25 -11.68
CA LEU A 117 -7.51 -9.02 -12.10
C LEU A 117 -8.98 -9.28 -12.42
N LYS A 118 -9.81 -8.32 -12.04
CA LYS A 118 -11.21 -8.24 -12.47
C LYS A 118 -11.31 -7.86 -13.96
N ASP A 119 -12.40 -8.25 -14.59
CA ASP A 119 -12.67 -7.87 -15.97
C ASP A 119 -12.92 -6.36 -16.10
N GLY A 120 -12.56 -5.78 -17.25
CA GLY A 120 -12.74 -4.36 -17.51
C GLY A 120 -14.18 -3.87 -17.35
N ALA A 121 -15.19 -4.69 -17.70
CA ALA A 121 -16.60 -4.36 -17.51
C ALA A 121 -16.97 -4.24 -16.02
N VAL A 122 -16.41 -5.09 -15.16
CA VAL A 122 -16.61 -5.04 -13.70
C VAL A 122 -15.94 -3.78 -13.14
N THR A 123 -14.74 -3.45 -13.63
CA THR A 123 -14.01 -2.23 -13.26
C THR A 123 -14.81 -0.98 -13.63
N GLN A 124 -15.36 -0.89 -14.84
CA GLN A 124 -16.18 0.26 -15.25
C GLN A 124 -17.46 0.41 -14.42
N ASN A 125 -18.09 -0.69 -14.03
CA ASN A 125 -19.23 -0.65 -13.12
C ASN A 125 -18.84 -0.14 -11.73
N LEU A 126 -17.69 -0.56 -11.21
CA LEU A 126 -17.16 -0.05 -9.95
C LEU A 126 -16.93 1.47 -10.02
N LEU A 127 -16.21 1.95 -11.04
CA LEU A 127 -15.94 3.37 -11.24
C LEU A 127 -17.25 4.20 -11.30
N THR A 128 -18.24 3.73 -12.06
CA THR A 128 -19.54 4.41 -12.15
C THR A 128 -20.27 4.47 -10.80
N ARG A 129 -20.10 3.46 -9.95
CA ARG A 129 -20.69 3.44 -8.60
C ARG A 129 -19.97 4.40 -7.66
N VAL A 130 -18.63 4.43 -7.73
CA VAL A 130 -17.80 5.38 -6.99
C VAL A 130 -18.18 6.82 -7.37
N ASP A 131 -18.22 7.13 -8.66
CA ASP A 131 -18.65 8.45 -9.15
C ASP A 131 -20.04 8.84 -8.64
N ARG A 132 -20.99 7.91 -8.60
CA ARG A 132 -22.36 8.18 -8.11
C ARG A 132 -22.40 8.48 -6.61
N ILE A 133 -21.57 7.83 -5.81
CA ILE A 133 -21.50 8.08 -4.37
C ILE A 133 -20.89 9.43 -4.11
N LEU A 134 -19.78 9.75 -4.77
CA LEU A 134 -19.13 11.05 -4.64
C LEU A 134 -20.04 12.20 -5.05
N LYS A 135 -20.86 12.04 -6.09
CA LYS A 135 -21.88 13.03 -6.46
C LYS A 135 -22.97 13.26 -5.40
N GLY A 136 -23.21 12.29 -4.53
CA GLY A 136 -24.25 12.36 -3.49
C GLY A 136 -23.72 12.64 -2.10
N SER A 137 -22.40 12.80 -1.94
CA SER A 137 -21.79 13.11 -0.65
C SER A 137 -21.69 14.61 -0.44
N ASP A 138 -22.16 15.06 0.73
CA ASP A 138 -22.00 16.46 1.19
C ASP A 138 -20.50 16.82 1.29
N ASP A 139 -19.62 15.83 1.45
CA ASP A 139 -18.16 15.98 1.46
C ASP A 139 -17.60 16.50 0.12
N LEU A 140 -18.28 16.27 -1.01
CA LEU A 140 -17.87 16.80 -2.30
C LEU A 140 -18.24 18.27 -2.44
N GLU A 141 -19.38 18.70 -1.86
CA GLU A 141 -19.78 20.12 -1.79
C GLU A 141 -18.85 20.89 -0.85
N ASP A 142 -18.45 20.31 0.30
CA ASP A 142 -17.44 20.88 1.20
C ASP A 142 -16.03 20.92 0.58
N LEU A 143 -15.74 20.08 -0.40
CA LEU A 143 -14.49 20.07 -1.16
C LEU A 143 -14.51 21.05 -2.33
N LEU A 144 -15.71 21.41 -2.83
CA LEU A 144 -15.93 22.40 -3.88
C LEU A 144 -16.18 23.80 -3.33
N GLU A 145 -16.71 23.93 -2.10
CA GLU A 145 -16.88 25.21 -1.42
C GLU A 145 -15.55 25.69 -0.81
N THR A 146 -14.73 26.34 -1.59
CA THR A 146 -13.78 27.32 -1.07
C THR A 146 -14.57 28.41 -0.38
N LYS A 147 -14.48 28.51 0.93
CA LYS A 147 -14.97 29.68 1.67
C LYS A 147 -14.33 30.92 1.09
N GLU A 148 -15.11 31.64 0.29
CA GLU A 148 -14.92 33.07 0.09
C GLU A 148 -15.16 33.73 1.45
N ASP A 149 -14.11 33.95 2.22
CA ASP A 149 -14.13 34.92 3.30
C ASP A 149 -13.12 36.01 2.98
N SER A 150 -13.77 37.12 2.61
CA SER A 150 -13.26 38.42 2.31
C SER A 150 -12.08 38.87 3.17
N THR A 151 -11.02 39.33 2.52
CA THR A 151 -10.41 40.62 2.90
C THR A 151 -9.77 41.29 1.67
N ASP A 152 -10.30 42.48 1.36
CA ASP A 152 -9.71 43.49 0.50
C ASP A 152 -8.22 43.71 0.78
N GLU A 153 -7.40 43.77 -0.25
CA GLU A 153 -6.55 44.90 -0.61
C GLU A 153 -5.56 44.60 -1.74
N GLN A 154 -5.85 45.25 -2.88
CA GLN A 154 -4.90 45.85 -3.82
C GLN A 154 -3.57 45.17 -4.15
N GLN A 155 -3.39 44.75 -5.43
CA GLN A 155 -2.38 45.34 -6.31
C GLN A 155 -2.37 44.77 -7.74
N ALA A 156 -2.57 45.70 -8.66
CA ALA A 156 -2.02 45.92 -10.01
C ALA A 156 -1.79 44.74 -11.02
N PRO A 157 -2.13 44.98 -12.29
CA PRO A 157 -2.31 43.96 -13.32
C PRO A 157 -1.00 43.62 -14.02
N ILE A 158 -0.77 42.33 -14.23
CA ILE A 158 0.18 41.84 -15.23
C ILE A 158 -0.62 41.33 -16.41
N GLU A 159 -0.29 41.86 -17.58
CA GLU A 159 -0.96 41.65 -18.87
C GLU A 159 -1.00 40.15 -19.23
N LYS A 160 -2.22 39.64 -19.42
CA LYS A 160 -2.46 38.33 -20.03
C LYS A 160 -2.49 38.48 -21.55
N GLU A 161 -1.60 37.78 -22.22
CA GLU A 161 -1.77 37.48 -23.64
C GLU A 161 -2.88 36.43 -23.81
N THR A 162 -3.86 36.80 -24.59
CA THR A 162 -5.08 36.09 -24.91
C THR A 162 -4.78 34.84 -25.74
N ARG A 163 -5.07 33.66 -25.24
CA ARG A 163 -5.41 32.51 -26.08
C ARG A 163 -6.82 32.05 -25.74
N MET A 164 -7.66 32.06 -26.77
CA MET A 164 -9.05 31.66 -26.72
C MET A 164 -9.20 30.16 -26.63
N ALA A 165 -9.81 29.69 -25.55
CA ALA A 165 -10.75 28.57 -25.49
C ALA A 165 -11.43 28.65 -24.12
N ASP A 166 -12.75 28.78 -24.10
CA ASP A 166 -13.58 28.87 -22.89
C ASP A 166 -13.73 27.45 -22.27
N GLU A 167 -12.76 27.01 -21.50
CA GLU A 167 -12.88 25.91 -20.55
C GLU A 167 -12.30 26.43 -19.24
N GLU A 168 -13.13 26.54 -18.20
CA GLU A 168 -12.67 26.93 -16.86
C GLU A 168 -11.97 25.76 -16.21
N GLU A 169 -10.64 25.76 -16.28
CA GLU A 169 -9.79 24.80 -15.60
C GLU A 169 -9.53 25.25 -14.16
N VAL A 170 -9.77 24.38 -13.18
CA VAL A 170 -9.53 24.65 -11.77
C VAL A 170 -8.39 23.78 -11.24
N SER A 171 -7.58 24.32 -10.32
CA SER A 171 -6.50 23.60 -9.67
C SER A 171 -7.05 22.60 -8.65
N LEU A 172 -6.46 21.40 -8.58
CA LEU A 172 -6.80 20.44 -7.52
C LEU A 172 -6.46 20.97 -6.12
N THR A 173 -5.53 21.89 -6.01
CA THR A 173 -5.20 22.56 -4.75
C THR A 173 -6.34 23.46 -4.28
N GLU A 174 -7.07 24.11 -5.21
CA GLU A 174 -8.28 24.86 -4.91
C GLU A 174 -9.45 23.93 -4.57
N LEU A 175 -9.46 22.75 -5.20
CA LEU A 175 -10.52 21.76 -4.99
C LEU A 175 -10.42 21.01 -3.64
N PHE A 176 -9.21 20.71 -3.15
CA PHE A 176 -8.99 19.87 -1.97
C PHE A 176 -8.43 20.62 -0.74
N GLY A 177 -8.19 21.92 -0.83
CA GLY A 177 -7.68 22.76 0.26
C GLY A 177 -6.29 22.36 0.78
N THR A 178 -5.48 23.33 1.15
CA THR A 178 -4.21 23.09 1.86
C THR A 178 -4.47 22.96 3.35
N THR A 179 -4.19 21.82 3.96
CA THR A 179 -3.98 21.72 5.42
C THR A 179 -2.62 22.31 5.73
N GLU A 180 -2.58 23.33 6.62
CA GLU A 180 -1.43 24.18 6.96
C GLU A 180 -0.27 23.48 7.69
N GLU A 181 -0.05 22.18 7.60
CA GLU A 181 1.02 21.50 8.34
C GLU A 181 2.17 20.91 7.52
N ASP A 182 2.19 21.11 6.18
CA ASP A 182 3.31 20.64 5.35
C ASP A 182 3.75 21.68 4.31
N THR A 183 4.13 22.90 4.76
CA THR A 183 4.80 23.86 3.90
C THR A 183 6.32 23.71 3.97
N THR A 184 6.86 22.73 3.26
CA THR A 184 8.14 22.92 2.57
C THR A 184 7.82 23.23 1.12
N ALA A 185 8.02 24.48 0.76
CA ALA A 185 7.87 24.98 -0.58
C ALA A 185 8.80 24.23 -1.54
N GLU A 186 8.19 23.46 -2.45
CA GLU A 186 8.68 23.14 -3.80
C GLU A 186 7.77 22.05 -4.38
N ASP A 187 6.93 22.46 -5.29
CA ASP A 187 6.08 21.73 -6.25
C ASP A 187 4.57 22.00 -6.12
N THR A 188 4.20 23.23 -6.47
CA THR A 188 2.83 23.51 -6.93
C THR A 188 2.75 23.19 -8.42
N THR A 189 2.64 21.94 -8.77
CA THR A 189 2.16 21.53 -10.09
C THR A 189 0.64 21.69 -10.08
N GLU A 190 0.15 22.76 -10.67
CA GLU A 190 -1.29 22.99 -10.88
C GLU A 190 -1.84 21.89 -11.79
N VAL A 191 -2.73 21.08 -11.26
CA VAL A 191 -3.46 20.08 -12.03
C VAL A 191 -4.74 20.71 -12.52
N LEU A 192 -4.81 20.85 -13.82
CA LEU A 192 -6.00 21.33 -14.50
C LEU A 192 -6.92 20.15 -14.79
N VAL A 193 -8.03 20.06 -14.08
CA VAL A 193 -9.13 19.13 -14.36
C VAL A 193 -10.30 19.95 -14.90
N ASP A 194 -10.90 19.47 -15.98
CA ASP A 194 -12.13 20.03 -16.51
C ASP A 194 -13.23 19.97 -15.43
N LYS A 195 -13.69 21.14 -14.98
CA LYS A 195 -14.65 21.28 -13.88
C LYS A 195 -15.96 20.54 -14.18
N ASP A 196 -16.46 20.65 -15.39
CA ASP A 196 -17.72 20.03 -15.81
C ASP A 196 -17.57 18.50 -15.79
N LEU A 197 -16.41 17.98 -16.22
CA LEU A 197 -16.12 16.55 -16.20
C LEU A 197 -15.93 16.02 -14.77
N PHE A 198 -15.32 16.82 -13.89
CA PHE A 198 -15.18 16.46 -12.47
C PHE A 198 -16.53 16.44 -11.76
N GLU A 199 -17.41 17.41 -11.99
CA GLU A 199 -18.77 17.40 -11.45
C GLU A 199 -19.59 16.20 -11.98
N GLU A 200 -19.37 15.79 -13.25
CA GLU A 200 -20.06 14.66 -13.83
C GLU A 200 -19.49 13.31 -13.36
N ARG A 201 -18.16 13.19 -13.23
CA ARG A 201 -17.45 11.94 -12.92
C ARG A 201 -16.26 12.19 -12.00
N PRO A 202 -16.50 12.48 -10.72
CA PRO A 202 -15.45 12.99 -9.82
C PRO A 202 -14.23 12.07 -9.68
N PHE A 203 -14.43 10.76 -9.61
CA PHE A 203 -13.32 9.81 -9.52
C PHE A 203 -12.76 9.46 -10.89
N SER A 204 -13.62 9.15 -11.85
CA SER A 204 -13.18 8.72 -13.19
C SER A 204 -12.41 9.80 -13.94
N SER A 205 -12.70 11.09 -13.70
CA SER A 205 -11.98 12.21 -14.31
C SER A 205 -10.52 12.33 -13.86
N LEU A 206 -10.21 11.82 -12.65
CA LEU A 206 -8.85 11.78 -12.12
C LEU A 206 -7.99 10.70 -12.77
N LEU A 207 -8.59 9.77 -13.53
CA LEU A 207 -7.95 8.62 -14.13
C LEU A 207 -7.73 8.83 -15.63
N ARG A 208 -6.69 8.19 -16.16
CA ARG A 208 -6.42 8.10 -17.60
C ARG A 208 -6.53 6.66 -18.07
N GLN A 209 -7.15 6.45 -19.24
CA GLN A 209 -7.14 5.13 -19.88
C GLN A 209 -5.80 4.91 -20.59
N ILE A 210 -5.06 3.88 -20.20
CA ILE A 210 -3.74 3.55 -20.74
C ILE A 210 -3.79 2.14 -21.34
N GLY A 211 -4.11 2.04 -22.59
CA GLY A 211 -4.37 0.74 -23.23
C GLY A 211 -5.55 0.06 -22.57
N ASN A 212 -5.31 -1.11 -21.95
CA ASN A 212 -6.34 -1.85 -21.22
C ASN A 212 -6.32 -1.58 -19.71
N ASP A 213 -5.41 -0.74 -19.23
CA ASP A 213 -5.25 -0.40 -17.81
C ASP A 213 -5.73 1.02 -17.53
N LEU A 214 -5.94 1.31 -16.25
CA LEU A 214 -6.16 2.65 -15.74
C LEU A 214 -4.85 3.21 -15.24
N GLY A 215 -4.59 4.49 -15.48
CA GLY A 215 -3.47 5.23 -14.94
C GLY A 215 -3.95 6.36 -14.07
N VAL A 216 -3.25 6.60 -12.98
CA VAL A 216 -3.43 7.76 -12.11
C VAL A 216 -2.25 8.67 -12.33
N PRO A 217 -2.43 9.85 -12.95
CA PRO A 217 -1.38 10.86 -13.03
C PRO A 217 -0.80 11.14 -11.65
N GLU A 218 0.52 11.32 -11.57
CA GLU A 218 1.22 11.53 -10.28
C GLU A 218 0.58 12.68 -9.48
N GLN A 219 0.22 13.72 -10.15
CA GLN A 219 -0.47 14.90 -9.61
C GLN A 219 -1.85 14.58 -8.99
N ASN A 220 -2.56 13.54 -9.48
CA ASN A 220 -3.88 13.15 -9.00
C ASN A 220 -3.81 12.14 -7.84
N MET A 221 -2.62 11.63 -7.50
CA MET A 221 -2.45 10.56 -6.50
C MET A 221 -3.02 10.94 -5.13
N ARG A 222 -2.84 12.19 -4.68
CA ARG A 222 -3.39 12.66 -3.40
C ARG A 222 -4.91 12.56 -3.37
N ALA A 223 -5.56 13.06 -4.43
CA ALA A 223 -7.01 13.05 -4.55
C ALA A 223 -7.56 11.62 -4.60
N VAL A 224 -6.94 10.77 -5.43
CA VAL A 224 -7.32 9.36 -5.55
C VAL A 224 -7.17 8.63 -4.21
N ASN A 225 -6.05 8.81 -3.49
CA ASN A 225 -5.84 8.18 -2.19
C ASN A 225 -6.88 8.65 -1.16
N LYS A 226 -7.17 9.95 -1.08
CA LYS A 226 -8.17 10.50 -0.17
C LYS A 226 -9.57 9.92 -0.45
N ILE A 227 -9.95 9.82 -1.72
CA ILE A 227 -11.21 9.18 -2.12
C ILE A 227 -11.22 7.69 -1.75
N MET A 228 -10.12 6.98 -1.99
CA MET A 228 -10.00 5.57 -1.66
C MET A 228 -10.09 5.29 -0.14
N GLU A 229 -9.73 6.23 0.71
CA GLU A 229 -9.81 6.14 2.18
C GLU A 229 -11.20 6.46 2.73
N MET A 230 -12.11 7.03 1.93
CA MET A 230 -13.46 7.34 2.36
C MET A 230 -14.21 6.07 2.79
N SER A 231 -14.94 6.14 3.90
CA SER A 231 -15.68 5.01 4.48
C SER A 231 -16.65 4.35 3.49
N ASP A 232 -17.40 5.16 2.76
CA ASP A 232 -18.43 4.70 1.81
C ASP A 232 -17.81 3.96 0.62
N ILE A 233 -16.62 4.39 0.18
CA ILE A 233 -15.86 3.72 -0.88
C ILE A 233 -15.27 2.40 -0.36
N GLN A 234 -14.70 2.43 0.84
CA GLN A 234 -14.18 1.24 1.51
C GLN A 234 -15.26 0.18 1.73
N ASP A 235 -16.49 0.58 2.07
CA ASP A 235 -17.62 -0.33 2.27
C ASP A 235 -18.03 -1.04 0.96
N ILE A 236 -17.97 -0.34 -0.18
CA ILE A 236 -18.21 -0.96 -1.48
C ILE A 236 -17.13 -1.99 -1.79
N LEU A 237 -15.86 -1.63 -1.62
CA LEU A 237 -14.74 -2.52 -1.90
C LEU A 237 -14.78 -3.76 -0.99
N LYS A 238 -15.06 -3.58 0.31
CA LYS A 238 -15.23 -4.68 1.28
C LYS A 238 -16.47 -5.52 1.01
N GLY A 239 -17.48 -4.97 0.33
CA GLY A 239 -18.72 -5.65 -0.05
C GLY A 239 -18.56 -6.74 -1.13
N GLY A 240 -17.32 -7.08 -1.54
CA GLY A 240 -17.02 -8.16 -2.50
C GLY A 240 -16.76 -7.68 -3.94
N GLU A 241 -16.77 -6.37 -4.18
CA GLU A 241 -16.44 -5.82 -5.50
C GLU A 241 -14.97 -6.06 -5.88
N GLY A 242 -14.09 -6.26 -4.91
CA GLY A 242 -12.66 -6.41 -5.08
C GLY A 242 -11.87 -5.33 -4.36
N ARG A 243 -10.62 -5.14 -4.75
CA ARG A 243 -9.75 -4.09 -4.23
C ARG A 243 -9.02 -3.38 -5.36
N LEU A 244 -8.75 -2.10 -5.18
CA LEU A 244 -7.92 -1.30 -6.07
C LEU A 244 -6.50 -1.24 -5.49
N SER A 245 -5.49 -1.47 -6.33
CA SER A 245 -4.07 -1.39 -5.93
C SER A 245 -3.28 -0.68 -7.02
N MET A 246 -2.27 0.10 -6.60
CA MET A 246 -1.41 0.85 -7.52
C MET A 246 -0.17 0.05 -7.91
N SER A 247 0.42 0.38 -9.04
CA SER A 247 1.76 -0.10 -9.38
C SER A 247 2.79 0.48 -8.42
N LYS A 248 3.85 -0.28 -8.13
CA LYS A 248 4.98 0.22 -7.33
C LYS A 248 5.75 1.30 -8.07
N GLU A 249 6.03 1.06 -9.33
CA GLU A 249 6.78 1.99 -10.17
C GLU A 249 5.83 2.87 -10.99
N LYS A 250 6.28 4.10 -11.23
CA LYS A 250 5.61 5.01 -12.14
C LYS A 250 6.08 4.76 -13.58
N ASP A 251 5.12 4.78 -14.48
CA ASP A 251 5.34 4.79 -15.91
C ASP A 251 5.35 6.23 -16.43
N THR A 252 5.97 6.44 -17.57
CA THR A 252 6.00 7.75 -18.23
C THR A 252 5.26 7.67 -19.57
N TRP A 253 4.33 8.58 -19.78
CA TRP A 253 3.66 8.75 -21.06
C TRP A 253 4.16 9.99 -21.76
N THR A 254 4.55 9.85 -23.01
CA THR A 254 4.89 11.02 -23.86
C THR A 254 3.61 11.48 -24.56
N LEU A 255 3.18 12.69 -24.25
CA LEU A 255 2.02 13.32 -24.88
C LEU A 255 2.33 13.67 -26.34
N PRO A 256 1.31 13.79 -27.21
CA PRO A 256 1.50 14.15 -28.62
C PRO A 256 2.22 15.49 -28.81
N GLU A 257 2.16 16.37 -27.84
CA GLU A 257 2.79 17.70 -27.81
C GLU A 257 4.28 17.65 -27.39
N GLY A 258 4.80 16.49 -27.02
CA GLY A 258 6.19 16.28 -26.64
C GLY A 258 6.47 16.33 -25.14
N ASP A 259 5.51 16.70 -24.33
CA ASP A 259 5.61 16.66 -22.88
C ASP A 259 5.48 15.23 -22.35
N SER A 260 6.06 14.97 -21.19
CA SER A 260 6.02 13.66 -20.56
C SER A 260 5.28 13.75 -19.22
N GLU A 261 4.25 12.92 -19.06
CA GLU A 261 3.48 12.82 -17.83
C GLU A 261 3.83 11.49 -17.12
N SER A 262 4.08 11.56 -15.80
CA SER A 262 4.29 10.39 -14.97
C SER A 262 2.97 9.93 -14.37
N PHE A 263 2.76 8.61 -14.32
CA PHE A 263 1.54 8.03 -13.75
C PHE A 263 1.81 6.68 -13.08
N TYR A 264 0.93 6.30 -12.16
CA TYR A 264 0.87 4.98 -11.57
C TYR A 264 -0.25 4.18 -12.22
N ARG A 265 -0.04 2.89 -12.51
CA ARG A 265 -1.12 2.02 -12.98
C ARG A 265 -2.00 1.63 -11.81
N MET A 266 -3.30 1.70 -12.01
CA MET A 266 -4.29 1.23 -11.04
C MET A 266 -4.90 -0.08 -11.54
N TYR A 267 -4.90 -1.08 -10.66
CA TYR A 267 -5.39 -2.42 -10.93
C TYR A 267 -6.59 -2.74 -10.05
N HIS A 268 -7.65 -3.25 -10.66
CA HIS A 268 -8.79 -3.78 -9.95
C HIS A 268 -8.62 -5.30 -9.78
N LEU A 269 -8.46 -5.73 -8.54
CA LEU A 269 -8.12 -7.09 -8.16
C LEU A 269 -9.29 -7.79 -7.47
N GLU A 270 -9.29 -9.10 -7.46
CA GLU A 270 -10.17 -9.87 -6.57
C GLU A 270 -9.87 -9.53 -5.10
N ALA A 271 -10.90 -9.58 -4.24
CA ALA A 271 -10.77 -9.17 -2.83
C ALA A 271 -9.74 -10.02 -2.09
N GLU A 272 -9.76 -11.33 -2.36
CA GLU A 272 -8.85 -12.29 -1.74
C GLU A 272 -7.71 -12.65 -2.69
N ALA A 273 -6.51 -12.79 -2.14
CA ALA A 273 -5.38 -13.32 -2.88
C ALA A 273 -5.60 -14.81 -3.17
N GLY A 274 -5.35 -15.23 -4.40
CA GLY A 274 -5.40 -16.65 -4.77
C GLY A 274 -4.28 -17.48 -4.16
N LEU A 275 -3.16 -16.82 -3.80
CA LEU A 275 -2.01 -17.39 -3.11
C LEU A 275 -1.25 -16.27 -2.40
N THR A 276 -0.62 -16.59 -1.27
CA THR A 276 0.21 -15.66 -0.49
C THR A 276 1.65 -16.16 -0.36
N GLY A 277 2.55 -15.29 0.10
CA GLY A 277 3.98 -15.57 0.24
C GLY A 277 4.35 -16.67 1.24
N GLY A 278 3.43 -17.10 2.11
CA GLY A 278 3.69 -18.16 3.10
C GLY A 278 4.04 -19.52 2.50
N VAL A 279 3.86 -19.72 1.20
CA VAL A 279 4.23 -20.95 0.47
C VAL A 279 5.58 -20.85 -0.23
N ILE A 280 6.27 -19.73 -0.15
CA ILE A 280 7.59 -19.54 -0.78
C ILE A 280 8.65 -20.16 0.11
N GLU A 281 9.45 -21.06 -0.47
CA GLU A 281 10.60 -21.67 0.17
C GLU A 281 11.92 -21.07 -0.33
N GLU A 282 11.94 -20.68 -1.59
CA GLU A 282 13.13 -20.16 -2.24
C GLU A 282 12.85 -18.83 -2.94
N ALA A 283 13.74 -17.86 -2.80
CA ALA A 283 13.72 -16.63 -3.55
C ALA A 283 15.16 -16.26 -3.95
N LEU A 284 15.41 -16.09 -5.25
CA LEU A 284 16.74 -15.85 -5.78
C LEU A 284 16.72 -14.70 -6.78
N ALA A 285 17.52 -13.66 -6.50
CA ALA A 285 17.74 -12.58 -7.45
C ALA A 285 18.72 -13.02 -8.55
N THR A 286 18.34 -12.83 -9.81
CA THR A 286 19.16 -13.17 -10.97
C THR A 286 18.92 -12.18 -12.12
N LEU A 287 19.68 -12.32 -13.20
CA LEU A 287 19.49 -11.57 -14.43
C LEU A 287 18.79 -12.43 -15.48
N TYR A 288 17.73 -11.93 -16.05
CA TYR A 288 17.08 -12.52 -17.20
C TYR A 288 17.00 -11.48 -18.34
N ASN A 289 17.58 -11.80 -19.49
CA ASN A 289 17.72 -10.86 -20.61
C ASN A 289 18.33 -9.50 -20.24
N GLY A 290 19.25 -9.48 -19.25
CA GLY A 290 19.89 -8.25 -18.78
C GLY A 290 19.06 -7.45 -17.77
N GLN A 291 17.83 -7.90 -17.43
CA GLN A 291 16.97 -7.27 -16.42
C GLN A 291 17.05 -8.03 -15.09
N PRO A 292 17.05 -7.34 -13.95
CA PRO A 292 16.97 -7.98 -12.65
C PRO A 292 15.59 -8.62 -12.46
N ILE A 293 15.59 -9.86 -12.01
CA ILE A 293 14.38 -10.60 -11.64
C ILE A 293 14.58 -11.32 -10.32
N VAL A 294 13.48 -11.68 -9.66
CA VAL A 294 13.47 -12.62 -8.55
C VAL A 294 12.74 -13.88 -8.97
N THR A 295 13.45 -15.01 -8.95
CA THR A 295 12.84 -16.32 -9.15
C THR A 295 12.37 -16.86 -7.81
N LEU A 296 11.13 -17.33 -7.77
CA LEU A 296 10.48 -17.87 -6.57
C LEU A 296 10.24 -19.37 -6.75
N GLY A 297 10.57 -20.14 -5.73
CA GLY A 297 10.25 -21.56 -5.60
C GLY A 297 9.23 -21.76 -4.48
N MET A 298 8.16 -22.48 -4.78
CA MET A 298 7.07 -22.76 -3.85
C MET A 298 7.23 -24.15 -3.24
N ASN A 299 6.77 -24.32 -2.01
CA ASN A 299 6.64 -25.64 -1.39
C ASN A 299 5.61 -26.52 -2.13
N SER A 300 5.52 -27.78 -1.77
CA SER A 300 4.65 -28.74 -2.45
C SER A 300 3.15 -28.40 -2.39
N GLU A 301 2.69 -27.72 -1.35
CA GLU A 301 1.32 -27.26 -1.20
C GLU A 301 1.06 -26.04 -2.07
N GLY A 302 1.97 -25.06 -2.03
CA GLY A 302 1.95 -23.89 -2.89
C GLY A 302 1.97 -24.27 -4.37
N ALA A 303 2.85 -25.18 -4.78
CA ALA A 303 2.93 -25.66 -6.16
C ALA A 303 1.62 -26.28 -6.65
N LYS A 304 0.91 -27.05 -5.81
CA LYS A 304 -0.42 -27.61 -6.14
C LYS A 304 -1.47 -26.50 -6.31
N THR A 305 -1.48 -25.54 -5.39
CA THR A 305 -2.42 -24.42 -5.44
C THR A 305 -2.12 -23.52 -6.63
N TRP A 306 -0.83 -23.23 -6.88
CA TRP A 306 -0.37 -22.46 -8.04
C TRP A 306 -0.76 -23.12 -9.38
N SER A 307 -0.55 -24.43 -9.47
CA SER A 307 -0.93 -25.21 -10.63
C SER A 307 -2.44 -25.18 -10.90
N ARG A 308 -3.25 -25.23 -9.84
CA ARG A 308 -4.71 -25.13 -9.95
C ARG A 308 -5.14 -23.71 -10.33
N LEU A 309 -4.58 -22.69 -9.66
CA LEU A 309 -4.89 -21.29 -9.92
C LEU A 309 -4.54 -20.91 -11.36
N THR A 310 -3.33 -21.20 -11.82
CA THR A 310 -2.88 -20.88 -13.18
C THR A 310 -3.64 -21.71 -14.22
N GLY A 311 -3.89 -22.99 -13.96
CA GLY A 311 -4.62 -23.86 -14.87
C GLY A 311 -6.10 -23.45 -15.07
N ALA A 312 -6.77 -22.97 -14.04
CA ALA A 312 -8.15 -22.51 -14.11
C ALA A 312 -8.32 -21.10 -14.74
N ASN A 313 -7.23 -20.32 -14.81
CA ASN A 313 -7.28 -18.90 -15.20
C ASN A 313 -6.37 -18.59 -16.40
N VAL A 314 -6.13 -19.56 -17.29
CA VAL A 314 -5.38 -19.32 -18.53
C VAL A 314 -6.07 -18.23 -19.36
N GLY A 315 -5.30 -17.25 -19.82
CA GLY A 315 -5.79 -16.08 -20.55
C GLY A 315 -6.16 -14.89 -19.67
N ARG A 316 -6.34 -15.06 -18.35
CA ARG A 316 -6.56 -13.96 -17.41
C ARG A 316 -5.22 -13.36 -16.95
N ARG A 317 -5.28 -12.14 -16.43
CA ARG A 317 -4.13 -11.48 -15.81
C ARG A 317 -4.08 -11.78 -14.33
N LEU A 318 -2.86 -11.95 -13.82
CA LEU A 318 -2.58 -12.19 -12.41
C LEU A 318 -1.59 -11.13 -11.93
N ALA A 319 -1.98 -10.35 -10.94
CA ALA A 319 -1.08 -9.40 -10.29
C ALA A 319 -0.22 -10.09 -9.25
N ILE A 320 1.04 -9.70 -9.21
CA ILE A 320 1.99 -10.04 -8.16
C ILE A 320 2.21 -8.77 -7.35
N LEU A 321 1.77 -8.81 -6.10
CA LEU A 321 1.85 -7.67 -5.19
C LEU A 321 2.88 -7.95 -4.11
N LEU A 322 3.57 -6.91 -3.72
CA LEU A 322 4.43 -6.90 -2.54
C LEU A 322 4.07 -5.66 -1.71
N ASP A 323 3.74 -5.89 -0.44
CA ASP A 323 3.29 -4.85 0.49
C ASP A 323 2.14 -3.99 -0.08
N GLY A 324 1.18 -4.64 -0.76
CA GLY A 324 -0.01 -4.01 -1.33
C GLY A 324 0.19 -3.33 -2.68
N ASN A 325 1.42 -3.16 -3.14
CA ASN A 325 1.73 -2.55 -4.44
C ASN A 325 1.96 -3.61 -5.52
N VAL A 326 1.43 -3.36 -6.71
CA VAL A 326 1.58 -4.28 -7.85
C VAL A 326 2.94 -4.07 -8.51
N HIS A 327 3.78 -5.10 -8.50
CA HIS A 327 5.05 -5.11 -9.25
C HIS A 327 4.85 -5.46 -10.70
N MET A 328 4.00 -6.43 -10.98
CA MET A 328 3.67 -6.84 -12.35
C MET A 328 2.30 -7.50 -12.40
N ALA A 329 1.68 -7.49 -13.59
CA ALA A 329 0.39 -8.13 -13.82
C ALA A 329 0.37 -8.87 -15.17
N PRO A 330 1.14 -9.97 -15.32
CA PRO A 330 1.22 -10.74 -16.55
C PRO A 330 -0.05 -11.50 -16.88
N VAL A 331 -0.19 -11.89 -18.14
CA VAL A 331 -1.22 -12.84 -18.58
C VAL A 331 -0.74 -14.27 -18.31
N ILE A 332 -1.58 -15.07 -17.68
CA ILE A 332 -1.34 -16.50 -17.50
C ILE A 332 -1.42 -17.17 -18.87
N ARG A 333 -0.29 -17.59 -19.42
CA ARG A 333 -0.23 -18.21 -20.77
C ARG A 333 -0.53 -19.71 -20.74
N THR A 334 -0.07 -20.38 -19.68
CA THR A 334 -0.21 -21.82 -19.51
C THR A 334 -0.33 -22.17 -18.03
N LYS A 335 -0.80 -23.39 -17.74
CA LYS A 335 -0.73 -23.97 -16.40
C LYS A 335 0.73 -24.16 -15.98
N ILE A 336 1.09 -23.67 -14.79
CA ILE A 336 2.42 -23.82 -14.20
C ILE A 336 2.34 -24.90 -13.12
N SER A 337 3.06 -26.00 -13.28
CA SER A 337 2.92 -27.18 -12.42
C SER A 337 4.12 -27.45 -11.51
N ASP A 338 5.23 -26.76 -11.76
CA ASP A 338 6.50 -26.94 -11.06
C ASP A 338 6.66 -26.05 -9.81
N GLY A 339 5.70 -25.16 -9.56
CA GLY A 339 5.77 -24.21 -8.46
C GLY A 339 6.84 -23.14 -8.62
N GLN A 340 7.40 -22.98 -9.84
CA GLN A 340 8.36 -21.91 -10.12
C GLN A 340 7.65 -20.71 -10.73
N THR A 341 8.02 -19.51 -10.29
CA THR A 341 7.55 -18.26 -10.90
C THR A 341 8.63 -17.19 -10.86
N GLN A 342 8.45 -16.13 -11.62
CA GLN A 342 9.41 -15.04 -11.71
C GLN A 342 8.68 -13.72 -11.48
N VAL A 343 9.31 -12.82 -10.72
CA VAL A 343 8.88 -11.45 -10.51
C VAL A 343 9.86 -10.55 -11.23
N GLU A 344 9.35 -9.68 -12.07
CA GLU A 344 10.08 -8.68 -12.85
C GLU A 344 9.74 -7.27 -12.33
N GLY A 345 10.34 -6.22 -12.90
CA GLY A 345 10.04 -4.84 -12.56
C GLY A 345 10.89 -4.29 -11.42
N PHE A 346 12.15 -4.75 -11.30
CA PHE A 346 13.11 -4.20 -10.35
C PHE A 346 14.03 -3.20 -11.06
N ALA A 347 14.20 -2.02 -10.48
CA ALA A 347 15.04 -0.96 -11.02
C ALA A 347 16.53 -1.39 -11.14
N ASN A 348 16.99 -2.23 -10.20
CA ASN A 348 18.38 -2.70 -10.19
C ASN A 348 18.52 -4.03 -9.43
N MET A 349 19.71 -4.64 -9.56
CA MET A 349 20.03 -5.94 -8.92
C MET A 349 20.04 -5.86 -7.38
N ASN A 350 20.34 -4.71 -6.78
CA ASN A 350 20.34 -4.58 -5.33
C ASN A 350 18.90 -4.66 -4.78
N GLU A 351 17.97 -3.98 -5.43
CA GLU A 351 16.55 -4.08 -5.10
C GLU A 351 16.04 -5.52 -5.22
N ALA A 352 16.35 -6.20 -6.33
CA ALA A 352 15.98 -7.60 -6.51
C ALA A 352 16.57 -8.50 -5.41
N LYS A 353 17.81 -8.27 -4.97
CA LYS A 353 18.44 -9.01 -3.87
C LYS A 353 17.73 -8.72 -2.53
N ASP A 354 17.41 -7.48 -2.25
CA ASP A 354 16.73 -7.10 -1.01
C ASP A 354 15.34 -7.75 -0.92
N ILE A 355 14.60 -7.73 -2.01
CA ILE A 355 13.31 -8.43 -2.09
C ILE A 355 13.48 -9.95 -1.95
N ALA A 356 14.49 -10.55 -2.57
CA ALA A 356 14.76 -11.97 -2.41
C ALA A 356 15.09 -12.34 -0.95
N ILE A 357 15.87 -11.50 -0.24
CA ILE A 357 16.16 -11.66 1.20
C ILE A 357 14.87 -11.60 2.00
N VAL A 358 14.08 -10.56 1.78
CA VAL A 358 12.82 -10.31 2.49
C VAL A 358 11.83 -11.46 2.30
N LEU A 359 11.69 -11.97 1.07
CA LEU A 359 10.80 -13.09 0.77
C LEU A 359 11.27 -14.42 1.36
N ARG A 360 12.59 -14.70 1.42
CA ARG A 360 13.13 -15.90 2.08
C ARG A 360 12.98 -15.84 3.59
N ALA A 361 13.26 -14.67 4.19
CA ALA A 361 13.10 -14.48 5.63
C ALA A 361 11.64 -14.57 6.08
N GLY A 362 10.71 -14.34 5.15
CA GLY A 362 9.27 -14.38 5.38
C GLY A 362 8.64 -13.07 5.76
N ALA A 363 7.30 -13.08 5.75
CA ALA A 363 6.49 -11.92 6.08
C ALA A 363 6.49 -11.64 7.58
N LEU A 364 6.64 -10.36 7.94
CA LEU A 364 6.46 -9.91 9.31
C LEU A 364 5.00 -10.12 9.74
N PRO A 365 4.76 -10.64 10.96
CA PRO A 365 3.41 -10.88 11.46
C PRO A 365 2.62 -9.58 11.71
N ALA A 366 3.31 -8.45 11.83
CA ALA A 366 2.75 -7.11 11.93
C ALA A 366 3.74 -6.10 11.33
N PRO A 367 3.25 -4.96 10.81
CA PRO A 367 4.12 -3.86 10.39
C PRO A 367 5.00 -3.37 11.55
N VAL A 368 6.23 -3.00 11.25
CA VAL A 368 7.16 -2.40 12.21
C VAL A 368 7.44 -0.95 11.80
N GLU A 369 7.48 -0.07 12.79
CA GLU A 369 7.81 1.34 12.62
C GLU A 369 9.12 1.66 13.34
N ILE A 370 9.95 2.48 12.71
CA ILE A 370 11.17 2.99 13.35
C ILE A 370 10.78 4.19 14.19
N ILE A 371 10.82 4.02 15.51
CA ILE A 371 10.48 5.07 16.46
C ILE A 371 11.68 5.96 16.84
N GLU A 372 12.89 5.42 16.71
CA GLU A 372 14.12 6.16 16.97
C GLU A 372 15.24 5.61 16.10
N GLU A 373 16.03 6.48 15.51
CA GLU A 373 17.21 6.14 14.73
C GLU A 373 18.39 7.00 15.15
N ARG A 374 19.54 6.38 15.38
CA ARG A 374 20.79 7.06 15.71
C ARG A 374 21.91 6.56 14.82
N THR A 375 22.49 7.46 14.05
CA THR A 375 23.69 7.18 13.27
C THR A 375 24.91 7.66 14.03
N VAL A 376 25.82 6.76 14.37
CA VAL A 376 27.10 7.09 14.98
C VAL A 376 28.15 7.13 13.88
N GLY A 377 28.65 8.33 13.59
CA GLY A 377 29.74 8.52 12.63
C GLY A 377 31.06 7.91 13.13
N PRO A 378 32.03 7.66 12.22
CA PRO A 378 33.36 7.24 12.65
C PRO A 378 33.95 8.28 13.60
N PHE A 379 34.49 7.84 14.74
CA PHE A 379 35.19 8.72 15.64
C PHE A 379 36.30 9.47 14.88
N PRO A 380 36.42 10.80 15.00
CA PRO A 380 37.57 11.48 14.47
C PRO A 380 38.82 10.94 15.16
N SER A 381 39.71 10.37 14.35
CA SER A 381 41.04 9.90 14.77
C SER A 381 41.95 11.02 15.20
#